data_5373d834fab70c329f998b49b579cde5
#
_entry.id   5373d834fab70c329f998b49b579cde5
#
_cell.length_a   1.000
_cell.length_b   1.000
_cell.length_c   1.000
_cell.angle_alpha   90.00
_cell.angle_beta   90.00
_cell.angle_gamma   90.00
#
_symmetry.space_group_name_H-M   'P 1'
#
loop_
_entity.id
_entity.type
_entity.pdbx_description
1 polymer ?
#
loop_
_entity_poly.entity_id
_entity_poly.type
_entity_poly.pdbx_seq_one_letter_code
_entity_poly.pdbx_strand_id
1 'polypeptide(L)'
;MMAAVCCTSCNNEWEDEQFKQLTSFKAEINNEGVTSTYVRYKPGGVVTYQLPVLLSGSTMNTQARTIHVALDKDTLDVLNQERFGERRRELFYHLLDQQYYSIPETVEMPAGESEALLPIDFTLGGQNNAKPLDMSDKYILPLTIQDDPSYNYQVNNRLHYRKALLNIIPFNDYSGSYDGSLLKIFLENQKDNFMLATHKAYVYDEKTIMFYMGVRDVNYMDRKYYKLYVEFTDEPLNEGSELKKKLRLWTDNGGEDGNNFKILLLGEGDDKFKEAPYYTIVEENDPVKPYLKHIYITLSMGYSFEDYTLSPGNRMKYRVEGTLSMQRDLNTLIPDEDQQIEWN
;
A
#
# COMPACT_ATOMS: atom_id res chain seq x y z
N MET A 1 -7.72 -13.39 77.90
CA MET A 1 -8.34 -12.37 77.08
C MET A 1 -7.41 -12.10 75.88
N MET A 2 -7.72 -12.74 74.75
CA MET A 2 -6.84 -12.70 73.54
C MET A 2 -7.50 -11.73 72.55
N ALA A 3 -6.86 -10.59 72.36
CA ALA A 3 -7.39 -9.57 71.42
C ALA A 3 -7.06 -9.99 69.99
N ALA A 4 -8.09 -10.27 69.20
CA ALA A 4 -7.97 -10.46 67.76
C ALA A 4 -7.75 -9.09 67.11
N VAL A 5 -6.54 -8.88 66.59
CA VAL A 5 -6.26 -7.75 65.67
C VAL A 5 -6.79 -8.14 64.29
N CYS A 6 -7.91 -7.61 63.90
CA CYS A 6 -8.38 -7.65 62.51
C CYS A 6 -7.50 -6.71 61.70
N CYS A 7 -6.60 -7.27 60.88
CA CYS A 7 -5.93 -6.55 59.81
C CYS A 7 -6.97 -6.29 58.69
N THR A 8 -7.60 -5.11 58.72
CA THR A 8 -8.31 -4.54 57.58
C THR A 8 -7.31 -3.84 56.67
N SER A 9 -6.54 -4.65 55.92
CA SER A 9 -5.77 -4.15 54.81
C SER A 9 -6.38 -4.75 53.53
N CYS A 10 -7.57 -4.31 53.20
CA CYS A 10 -8.00 -4.33 51.81
C CYS A 10 -7.85 -2.88 51.34
N ASN A 11 -6.64 -2.49 50.99
CA ASN A 11 -6.47 -1.39 50.06
C ASN A 11 -7.12 -1.85 48.75
N ASN A 12 -8.14 -1.17 48.32
CA ASN A 12 -8.72 -1.29 46.99
C ASN A 12 -7.75 -0.62 45.98
N GLU A 13 -6.53 -1.12 45.91
CA GLU A 13 -5.51 -0.65 44.95
C GLU A 13 -5.99 -0.75 43.51
N TRP A 14 -7.03 -1.52 43.26
CA TRP A 14 -7.64 -1.71 41.96
C TRP A 14 -8.66 -0.59 41.60
N GLU A 15 -9.08 0.24 42.53
CA GLU A 15 -10.01 1.36 42.29
C GLU A 15 -9.29 2.66 41.95
N ASP A 16 -8.00 2.77 42.33
CA ASP A 16 -7.22 3.99 42.09
C ASP A 16 -6.52 3.92 40.71
N GLU A 17 -6.50 5.06 40.03
CA GLU A 17 -5.76 5.22 38.74
C GLU A 17 -4.26 5.10 38.98
N GLN A 18 -3.66 3.92 38.67
CA GLN A 18 -2.22 3.69 38.78
C GLN A 18 -1.46 4.25 37.58
N PHE A 19 -2.09 4.27 36.41
CA PHE A 19 -1.55 4.80 35.16
C PHE A 19 -2.50 5.82 34.58
N LYS A 20 -2.00 7.00 34.24
CA LYS A 20 -2.82 8.05 33.62
C LYS A 20 -3.53 7.59 32.37
N GLN A 21 -4.76 8.02 32.23
CA GLN A 21 -5.52 7.84 31.01
C GLN A 21 -4.96 8.74 29.90
N LEU A 22 -4.37 8.14 28.88
CA LEU A 22 -3.74 8.85 27.76
C LEU A 22 -4.37 8.42 26.44
N THR A 23 -4.71 9.39 25.63
CA THR A 23 -5.27 9.17 24.28
C THR A 23 -4.15 8.97 23.26
N SER A 24 -4.29 7.96 22.39
CA SER A 24 -3.31 7.61 21.36
C SER A 24 -3.99 7.03 20.12
N PHE A 25 -3.34 7.15 18.97
CA PHE A 25 -3.67 6.33 17.81
C PHE A 25 -3.13 4.90 17.97
N LYS A 26 -3.84 3.91 17.46
CA LYS A 26 -3.34 2.56 17.23
C LYS A 26 -2.88 2.46 15.76
N ALA A 27 -1.69 2.98 15.52
CA ALA A 27 -1.08 3.04 14.19
C ALA A 27 0.34 2.49 14.29
N GLU A 28 0.54 1.25 13.86
CA GLU A 28 1.85 0.61 13.91
C GLU A 28 2.80 1.23 12.90
N ILE A 29 3.98 1.63 13.37
CA ILE A 29 5.00 2.27 12.54
C ILE A 29 5.95 1.19 12.00
N ASN A 30 6.09 1.15 10.68
CA ASN A 30 7.07 0.30 10.01
C ASN A 30 8.49 0.90 10.09
N ASN A 31 9.47 0.19 9.52
CA ASN A 31 10.87 0.63 9.46
C ASN A 31 11.10 1.89 8.59
N GLU A 32 10.08 2.33 7.86
CA GLU A 32 10.10 3.58 7.09
C GLU A 32 9.58 4.78 7.91
N GLY A 33 9.13 4.58 9.14
CA GLY A 33 8.59 5.63 10.01
C GLY A 33 7.14 5.99 9.72
N VAL A 34 6.43 5.17 8.94
CA VAL A 34 5.04 5.36 8.52
C VAL A 34 4.19 4.13 8.82
N THR A 35 2.89 4.29 8.85
CA THR A 35 1.92 3.20 8.98
C THR A 35 1.39 2.82 7.60
N SER A 36 1.65 1.59 7.16
CA SER A 36 1.11 1.11 5.88
C SER A 36 -0.41 0.95 5.98
N THR A 37 -1.14 1.68 5.14
CA THR A 37 -2.61 1.68 5.12
C THR A 37 -3.08 1.27 3.74
N TYR A 38 -3.60 0.04 3.65
CA TYR A 38 -4.10 -0.52 2.41
C TYR A 38 -5.55 -0.10 2.21
N VAL A 39 -5.85 0.46 1.03
CA VAL A 39 -7.17 0.96 0.68
C VAL A 39 -7.61 0.36 -0.63
N ARG A 40 -8.76 -0.32 -0.65
CA ARG A 40 -9.31 -0.88 -1.89
C ARG A 40 -9.52 0.22 -2.93
N TYR A 41 -8.98 0.03 -4.13
CA TYR A 41 -9.26 0.93 -5.24
C TYR A 41 -10.67 0.67 -5.76
N LYS A 42 -11.54 1.69 -5.73
CA LYS A 42 -12.94 1.60 -6.14
C LYS A 42 -13.27 2.76 -7.07
N PRO A 43 -13.45 2.51 -8.37
CA PRO A 43 -13.77 3.57 -9.32
C PRO A 43 -15.03 4.33 -8.92
N GLY A 44 -14.91 5.66 -8.72
CA GLY A 44 -16.01 6.52 -8.32
C GLY A 44 -16.68 6.18 -6.98
N GLY A 45 -16.09 5.28 -6.19
CA GLY A 45 -16.60 4.83 -4.91
C GLY A 45 -15.85 5.41 -3.72
N VAL A 46 -16.42 5.19 -2.53
CA VAL A 46 -15.83 5.54 -1.24
C VAL A 46 -15.45 4.25 -0.52
N VAL A 47 -14.26 4.24 0.11
CA VAL A 47 -13.81 3.19 1.01
C VAL A 47 -13.47 3.82 2.34
N THR A 48 -14.10 3.37 3.42
CA THR A 48 -13.90 3.90 4.77
C THR A 48 -12.87 3.07 5.51
N TYR A 49 -11.76 3.69 5.88
CA TYR A 49 -10.77 3.11 6.79
C TYR A 49 -11.07 3.58 8.21
N GLN A 50 -11.11 2.66 9.16
CA GLN A 50 -11.36 2.94 10.57
C GLN A 50 -10.04 3.00 11.33
N LEU A 51 -9.55 4.19 11.67
CA LEU A 51 -8.35 4.36 12.48
C LEU A 51 -8.70 4.29 13.97
N PRO A 52 -8.21 3.27 14.72
CA PRO A 52 -8.53 3.16 16.12
C PRO A 52 -7.83 4.25 16.94
N VAL A 53 -8.60 4.90 17.81
CA VAL A 53 -8.15 5.84 18.83
C VAL A 53 -8.36 5.20 20.19
N LEU A 54 -7.30 5.05 20.96
CA LEU A 54 -7.28 4.33 22.22
C LEU A 54 -7.20 5.30 23.40
N LEU A 55 -7.84 4.95 24.48
CA LEU A 55 -7.63 5.53 25.81
C LEU A 55 -6.96 4.48 26.69
N SER A 56 -5.68 4.67 27.00
CA SER A 56 -4.94 3.83 27.95
C SER A 56 -5.22 4.28 29.38
N GLY A 57 -4.88 3.44 30.34
CA GLY A 57 -5.04 3.72 31.78
C GLY A 57 -5.31 2.45 32.55
N SER A 58 -5.33 2.52 33.88
CA SER A 58 -5.64 1.39 34.76
C SER A 58 -7.10 1.34 35.18
N THR A 59 -7.84 2.41 34.98
CA THR A 59 -9.27 2.52 35.31
C THR A 59 -10.13 2.64 34.06
N MET A 60 -11.43 2.36 34.23
CA MET A 60 -12.41 2.56 33.16
C MET A 60 -12.57 4.03 32.79
N ASN A 61 -12.88 4.29 31.53
CA ASN A 61 -13.31 5.61 31.07
C ASN A 61 -14.68 5.96 31.71
N THR A 62 -14.70 6.90 32.62
CA THR A 62 -15.93 7.25 33.36
C THR A 62 -16.79 8.32 32.70
N GLN A 63 -16.28 8.95 31.62
CA GLN A 63 -16.98 10.06 30.94
C GLN A 63 -16.81 9.99 29.43
N ALA A 64 -17.79 10.50 28.69
CA ALA A 64 -17.63 10.67 27.24
C ALA A 64 -16.54 11.71 26.95
N ARG A 65 -15.75 11.46 25.88
CA ARG A 65 -14.64 12.31 25.46
C ARG A 65 -14.77 12.64 23.97
N THR A 66 -14.63 13.92 23.64
CA THR A 66 -14.55 14.41 22.27
C THR A 66 -13.07 14.59 21.93
N ILE A 67 -12.50 13.70 21.12
CA ILE A 67 -11.08 13.70 20.78
C ILE A 67 -10.90 14.45 19.46
N HIS A 68 -10.07 15.49 19.48
CA HIS A 68 -9.81 16.37 18.33
C HIS A 68 -8.61 15.89 17.54
N VAL A 69 -8.76 15.82 16.22
CA VAL A 69 -7.75 15.35 15.27
C VAL A 69 -7.47 16.44 14.25
N ALA A 70 -6.22 16.58 13.87
CA ALA A 70 -5.79 17.55 12.85
C ALA A 70 -4.72 16.97 11.93
N LEU A 71 -4.50 17.61 10.79
CA LEU A 71 -3.37 17.34 9.91
C LEU A 71 -2.06 17.86 10.53
N ASP A 72 -0.99 17.09 10.37
CA ASP A 72 0.35 17.42 10.88
C ASP A 72 1.41 17.37 9.74
N LYS A 73 1.41 18.40 8.94
CA LYS A 73 2.33 18.54 7.81
C LYS A 73 3.79 18.66 8.26
N ASP A 74 4.04 19.34 9.38
CA ASP A 74 5.38 19.59 9.89
C ASP A 74 6.11 18.28 10.20
N THR A 75 5.40 17.30 10.76
CA THR A 75 5.99 15.99 11.02
C THR A 75 6.35 15.24 9.73
N LEU A 76 5.55 15.37 8.67
CA LEU A 76 5.88 14.79 7.36
C LEU A 76 7.13 15.45 6.77
N ASP A 77 7.26 16.77 6.88
CA ASP A 77 8.42 17.49 6.37
C ASP A 77 9.70 17.10 7.12
N VAL A 78 9.63 16.96 8.45
CA VAL A 78 10.75 16.46 9.27
C VAL A 78 11.14 15.04 8.86
N LEU A 79 10.18 14.13 8.71
CA LEU A 79 10.45 12.75 8.29
C LEU A 79 11.14 12.71 6.92
N ASN A 80 10.68 13.51 5.96
CA ASN A 80 11.29 13.60 4.63
C ASN A 80 12.75 14.04 4.70
N GLN A 81 13.06 15.07 5.50
CA GLN A 81 14.41 15.57 5.66
C GLN A 81 15.32 14.55 6.36
N GLU A 82 14.85 13.93 7.42
CA GLU A 82 15.63 12.93 8.16
C GLU A 82 15.92 11.68 7.33
N ARG A 83 14.94 11.23 6.54
CA ARG A 83 15.04 9.98 5.79
C ARG A 83 15.80 10.14 4.47
N PHE A 84 15.52 11.18 3.72
CA PHE A 84 16.01 11.32 2.34
C PHE A 84 17.05 12.45 2.20
N GLY A 85 16.95 13.50 3.00
CA GLY A 85 17.78 14.70 2.90
C GLY A 85 17.57 15.45 1.59
N GLU A 86 18.24 16.58 1.44
CA GLU A 86 18.09 17.48 0.29
C GLU A 86 18.43 16.86 -1.07
N ARG A 87 19.27 15.84 -1.10
CA ARG A 87 19.79 15.25 -2.35
C ARG A 87 18.88 14.21 -2.98
N ARG A 88 17.84 13.76 -2.27
CA ARG A 88 16.93 12.72 -2.73
C ARG A 88 15.47 13.15 -2.63
N ARG A 89 15.20 14.41 -3.00
CA ARG A 89 13.85 14.98 -2.95
C ARG A 89 12.84 14.23 -3.84
N GLU A 90 13.29 13.56 -4.89
CA GLU A 90 12.45 12.72 -5.74
C GLU A 90 11.84 11.53 -5.00
N LEU A 91 12.41 11.16 -3.84
CA LEU A 91 11.91 10.08 -2.98
C LEU A 91 11.04 10.57 -1.83
N PHE A 92 10.84 11.89 -1.68
CA PHE A 92 10.02 12.44 -0.61
C PHE A 92 8.61 11.85 -0.63
N TYR A 93 8.08 11.64 0.55
CA TYR A 93 6.67 11.37 0.72
C TYR A 93 5.87 12.63 0.41
N HIS A 94 4.78 12.45 -0.33
CA HIS A 94 3.88 13.52 -0.69
C HIS A 94 2.70 13.55 0.26
N LEU A 95 2.25 14.74 0.63
CA LEU A 95 0.98 14.90 1.33
C LEU A 95 -0.15 14.42 0.42
N LEU A 96 -1.03 13.55 0.95
CA LEU A 96 -2.23 13.16 0.22
C LEU A 96 -3.13 14.39 0.02
N ASP A 97 -3.50 14.68 -1.23
CA ASP A 97 -4.39 15.81 -1.55
C ASP A 97 -5.79 15.57 -0.98
N GLN A 98 -6.42 16.64 -0.48
CA GLN A 98 -7.73 16.58 0.18
C GLN A 98 -8.87 16.08 -0.72
N GLN A 99 -8.72 16.13 -2.05
CA GLN A 99 -9.69 15.57 -2.97
C GLN A 99 -9.85 14.04 -2.86
N TYR A 100 -8.87 13.35 -2.28
CA TYR A 100 -8.84 11.89 -2.16
C TYR A 100 -9.32 11.36 -0.83
N TYR A 101 -9.63 12.23 0.14
CA TYR A 101 -10.12 11.79 1.45
C TYR A 101 -11.05 12.80 2.12
N SER A 102 -11.85 12.29 3.05
CA SER A 102 -12.62 13.08 4.02
C SER A 102 -12.42 12.50 5.41
N ILE A 103 -12.24 13.36 6.40
CA ILE A 103 -12.02 12.97 7.78
C ILE A 103 -12.75 13.96 8.71
N PRO A 104 -13.46 13.50 9.75
CA PRO A 104 -14.03 14.39 10.76
C PRO A 104 -12.94 15.01 11.63
N GLU A 105 -13.17 16.22 12.12
CA GLU A 105 -12.24 16.92 13.02
C GLU A 105 -12.24 16.31 14.44
N THR A 106 -13.25 15.54 14.78
CA THR A 106 -13.41 14.94 16.11
C THR A 106 -13.91 13.50 16.02
N VAL A 107 -13.55 12.71 17.02
CA VAL A 107 -14.14 11.38 17.26
C VAL A 107 -14.65 11.29 18.68
N GLU A 108 -15.87 10.79 18.86
CA GLU A 108 -16.49 10.61 20.17
C GLU A 108 -16.12 9.23 20.75
N MET A 109 -15.64 9.26 21.99
CA MET A 109 -15.39 8.06 22.79
C MET A 109 -16.40 8.04 23.96
N PRO A 110 -17.39 7.15 23.93
CA PRO A 110 -18.41 7.06 24.98
C PRO A 110 -17.81 6.70 26.34
N ALA A 111 -18.51 7.06 27.40
CA ALA A 111 -18.19 6.57 28.74
C ALA A 111 -18.28 5.02 28.77
N GLY A 112 -17.33 4.38 29.43
CA GLY A 112 -17.21 2.93 29.50
C GLY A 112 -16.33 2.34 28.38
N GLU A 113 -16.11 3.06 27.28
CA GLU A 113 -15.29 2.60 26.15
C GLU A 113 -13.83 3.07 26.29
N SER A 114 -12.90 2.25 25.84
CA SER A 114 -11.47 2.56 25.77
C SER A 114 -10.94 2.66 24.35
N GLU A 115 -11.81 2.47 23.37
CA GLU A 115 -11.51 2.56 21.94
C GLU A 115 -12.64 3.30 21.22
N ALA A 116 -12.27 4.16 20.28
CA ALA A 116 -13.17 4.77 19.33
C ALA A 116 -12.56 4.64 17.92
N LEU A 117 -13.40 4.55 16.91
CA LEU A 117 -12.97 4.42 15.52
C LEU A 117 -13.12 5.75 14.79
N LEU A 118 -12.02 6.34 14.34
CA LEU A 118 -12.01 7.54 13.51
C LEU A 118 -12.22 7.11 12.05
N PRO A 119 -13.38 7.43 11.44
CA PRO A 119 -13.64 7.08 10.05
C PRO A 119 -12.87 8.02 9.12
N ILE A 120 -12.14 7.44 8.17
CA ILE A 120 -11.46 8.15 7.10
C ILE A 120 -12.01 7.62 5.79
N ASP A 121 -12.74 8.44 5.07
CA ASP A 121 -13.33 8.08 3.78
C ASP A 121 -12.36 8.39 2.66
N PHE A 122 -11.92 7.37 1.93
CA PHE A 122 -11.04 7.51 0.78
C PHE A 122 -11.80 7.39 -0.54
N THR A 123 -11.45 8.27 -1.49
CA THR A 123 -12.00 8.33 -2.86
C THR A 123 -10.88 8.19 -3.90
N LEU A 124 -10.04 7.16 -3.75
CA LEU A 124 -8.81 7.01 -4.55
C LEU A 124 -9.08 6.74 -6.03
N GLY A 125 -10.23 6.18 -6.38
CA GLY A 125 -10.70 5.99 -7.76
C GLY A 125 -11.19 7.28 -8.42
N GLY A 126 -11.10 8.39 -7.71
CA GLY A 126 -11.51 9.72 -8.17
C GLY A 126 -13.03 9.91 -8.20
N GLN A 127 -13.45 11.15 -7.98
CA GLN A 127 -14.79 11.61 -8.33
C GLN A 127 -14.66 12.54 -9.54
N ASN A 128 -15.62 12.52 -10.45
CA ASN A 128 -15.68 13.47 -11.56
C ASN A 128 -14.45 13.49 -12.49
N ASN A 129 -13.91 12.33 -12.89
CA ASN A 129 -12.73 12.20 -13.74
C ASN A 129 -11.40 12.65 -13.08
N ALA A 130 -11.30 12.69 -11.77
CA ALA A 130 -10.04 12.90 -11.11
C ALA A 130 -9.04 11.80 -11.55
N LYS A 131 -7.79 12.20 -11.80
CA LYS A 131 -6.74 11.24 -12.20
C LYS A 131 -6.42 10.30 -11.04
N PRO A 132 -6.13 9.02 -11.32
CA PRO A 132 -5.59 8.13 -10.31
C PRO A 132 -4.33 8.71 -9.66
N LEU A 133 -4.05 8.29 -8.42
CA LEU A 133 -2.77 8.63 -7.76
C LEU A 133 -1.60 8.07 -8.58
N ASP A 134 -0.57 8.88 -8.80
CA ASP A 134 0.68 8.39 -9.40
C ASP A 134 1.46 7.56 -8.37
N MET A 135 1.29 6.24 -8.40
CA MET A 135 1.92 5.32 -7.46
C MET A 135 3.44 5.15 -7.64
N SER A 136 4.06 5.93 -8.53
CA SER A 136 5.50 6.14 -8.49
C SER A 136 5.93 7.04 -7.32
N ASP A 137 5.00 7.72 -6.69
CA ASP A 137 5.17 8.46 -5.44
C ASP A 137 4.48 7.73 -4.28
N LYS A 138 4.88 8.05 -3.05
CA LYS A 138 4.25 7.56 -1.83
C LYS A 138 3.47 8.71 -1.19
N TYR A 139 2.20 8.47 -0.86
CA TYR A 139 1.29 9.50 -0.32
C TYR A 139 0.99 9.24 1.13
N ILE A 140 1.20 10.24 1.95
CA ILE A 140 0.99 10.18 3.40
C ILE A 140 -0.18 11.08 3.80
N LEU A 141 -1.06 10.56 4.64
CA LEU A 141 -2.02 11.33 5.41
C LEU A 141 -1.48 11.47 6.83
N PRO A 142 -0.86 12.62 7.19
CA PRO A 142 -0.27 12.83 8.50
C PRO A 142 -1.33 13.38 9.47
N LEU A 143 -1.58 12.66 10.53
CA LEU A 143 -2.58 13.01 11.56
C LEU A 143 -1.92 13.21 12.93
N THR A 144 -2.49 14.10 13.74
CA THR A 144 -2.12 14.27 15.14
C THR A 144 -3.37 14.43 15.99
N ILE A 145 -3.35 13.88 17.22
CA ILE A 145 -4.34 14.20 18.25
C ILE A 145 -3.95 15.56 18.83
N GLN A 146 -4.88 16.49 18.84
CA GLN A 146 -4.66 17.83 19.39
C GLN A 146 -4.56 17.78 20.91
N ASP A 147 -3.70 18.61 21.46
CA ASP A 147 -3.45 18.71 22.89
C ASP A 147 -3.74 20.16 23.33
N ASP A 148 -4.85 20.32 24.04
CA ASP A 148 -5.27 21.61 24.58
C ASP A 148 -5.74 21.43 26.03
N PRO A 149 -5.35 22.32 26.97
CA PRO A 149 -5.77 22.23 28.37
C PRO A 149 -7.28 22.30 28.60
N SER A 150 -8.06 22.79 27.64
CA SER A 150 -9.52 22.86 27.72
C SER A 150 -10.19 21.51 27.39
N TYR A 151 -9.46 20.57 26.83
CA TYR A 151 -10.03 19.27 26.45
C TYR A 151 -10.16 18.34 27.65
N ASN A 152 -11.16 17.46 27.60
CA ASN A 152 -11.44 16.50 28.66
C ASN A 152 -10.66 15.19 28.53
N TYR A 153 -9.52 15.23 27.86
CA TYR A 153 -8.58 14.11 27.70
C TYR A 153 -7.13 14.59 27.76
N GLN A 154 -6.22 13.70 28.00
CA GLN A 154 -4.77 13.94 27.92
C GLN A 154 -4.17 13.12 26.78
N VAL A 155 -3.29 13.73 26.02
CA VAL A 155 -2.62 13.06 24.89
C VAL A 155 -1.38 12.32 25.36
N ASN A 156 -1.07 11.20 24.75
CA ASN A 156 0.18 10.48 24.99
C ASN A 156 1.37 11.33 24.51
N ASN A 157 2.32 11.59 25.40
CA ASN A 157 3.49 12.43 25.10
C ASN A 157 4.47 11.82 24.10
N ARG A 158 4.37 10.51 23.85
CA ARG A 158 5.21 9.83 22.87
C ARG A 158 4.69 10.13 21.47
N LEU A 159 5.54 10.71 20.60
CA LEU A 159 5.15 11.18 19.28
C LEU A 159 4.49 10.08 18.42
N HIS A 160 5.01 8.86 18.46
CA HIS A 160 4.48 7.73 17.69
C HIS A 160 3.12 7.20 18.18
N TYR A 161 2.64 7.64 19.34
CA TYR A 161 1.27 7.36 19.82
C TYR A 161 0.33 8.51 19.55
N ARG A 162 0.85 9.74 19.62
CA ARG A 162 0.08 10.95 19.35
C ARG A 162 -0.17 11.18 17.88
N LYS A 163 0.76 10.73 17.02
CA LYS A 163 0.77 10.99 15.58
C LYS A 163 0.61 9.70 14.79
N ALA A 164 -0.09 9.79 13.66
CA ALA A 164 -0.23 8.70 12.71
C ALA A 164 0.14 9.22 11.31
N LEU A 165 1.20 8.67 10.71
CA LEU A 165 1.62 8.96 9.34
C LEU A 165 1.15 7.82 8.46
N LEU A 166 -0.08 7.91 7.96
CA LEU A 166 -0.71 6.86 7.17
C LEU A 166 -0.19 6.90 5.73
N ASN A 167 0.60 5.90 5.34
CA ASN A 167 1.05 5.71 3.97
C ASN A 167 -0.06 4.98 3.20
N ILE A 168 -0.70 5.71 2.29
CA ILE A 168 -1.88 5.22 1.58
C ILE A 168 -1.44 4.37 0.39
N ILE A 169 -1.78 3.08 0.44
CA ILE A 169 -1.43 2.08 -0.56
C ILE A 169 -2.72 1.53 -1.18
N PRO A 170 -3.11 2.04 -2.36
CA PRO A 170 -4.22 1.47 -3.08
C PRO A 170 -3.96 0.01 -3.46
N PHE A 171 -4.98 -0.85 -3.40
CA PHE A 171 -4.91 -2.19 -3.92
C PHE A 171 -6.12 -2.53 -4.80
N ASN A 172 -5.94 -3.40 -5.77
CA ASN A 172 -6.98 -4.01 -6.60
C ASN A 172 -6.76 -5.53 -6.66
N ASP A 173 -7.48 -6.24 -7.52
CA ASP A 173 -7.36 -7.70 -7.62
C ASP A 173 -6.01 -8.17 -8.14
N TYR A 174 -5.25 -7.29 -8.79
CA TYR A 174 -4.04 -7.61 -9.53
C TYR A 174 -2.77 -7.01 -8.92
N SER A 175 -2.89 -6.05 -8.00
CA SER A 175 -1.74 -5.44 -7.34
C SER A 175 -1.17 -6.34 -6.25
N GLY A 176 0.12 -6.23 -5.99
CA GLY A 176 0.79 -7.04 -4.96
C GLY A 176 2.24 -7.34 -5.31
N SER A 177 2.82 -8.30 -4.61
CA SER A 177 4.18 -8.77 -4.85
C SER A 177 4.15 -10.01 -5.74
N TYR A 178 4.79 -9.91 -6.89
CA TYR A 178 4.92 -11.02 -7.85
C TYR A 178 6.29 -11.67 -7.72
N ASP A 179 6.33 -12.99 -7.69
CA ASP A 179 7.56 -13.76 -7.89
C ASP A 179 8.09 -13.55 -9.31
N GLY A 180 9.30 -13.03 -9.39
CA GLY A 180 10.01 -12.71 -10.64
C GLY A 180 11.09 -13.70 -11.00
N SER A 181 11.20 -14.84 -10.32
CA SER A 181 12.28 -15.81 -10.53
C SER A 181 12.33 -16.38 -11.95
N LEU A 182 11.21 -16.32 -12.67
CA LEU A 182 11.09 -16.74 -14.06
C LEU A 182 11.08 -15.59 -15.07
N LEU A 183 11.18 -14.33 -14.62
CA LEU A 183 11.31 -13.16 -15.49
C LEU A 183 12.79 -12.81 -15.69
N LYS A 184 13.28 -12.96 -16.91
CA LYS A 184 14.69 -12.76 -17.28
C LYS A 184 14.88 -11.40 -17.92
N ILE A 185 15.91 -10.68 -17.48
CA ILE A 185 16.29 -9.37 -17.97
C ILE A 185 17.65 -9.49 -18.63
N PHE A 186 17.72 -9.25 -19.94
CA PHE A 186 18.94 -9.31 -20.71
C PHE A 186 19.38 -7.92 -21.13
N LEU A 187 20.67 -7.65 -21.02
CA LEU A 187 21.28 -6.52 -21.69
C LEU A 187 21.56 -6.90 -23.15
N GLU A 188 21.35 -5.98 -24.08
CA GLU A 188 21.59 -6.22 -25.51
C GLU A 188 22.99 -6.80 -25.76
N ASN A 189 23.05 -7.86 -26.58
CA ASN A 189 24.26 -8.58 -26.93
C ASN A 189 24.93 -9.39 -25.79
N GLN A 190 24.27 -9.55 -24.64
CA GLN A 190 24.73 -10.42 -23.57
C GLN A 190 23.85 -11.67 -23.48
N LYS A 191 24.50 -12.81 -23.16
CA LYS A 191 23.78 -14.07 -22.91
C LYS A 191 23.37 -14.25 -21.48
N ASP A 192 24.06 -13.57 -20.57
CA ASP A 192 23.75 -13.59 -19.15
C ASP A 192 22.53 -12.72 -18.88
N ASN A 193 21.69 -13.16 -17.95
CA ASN A 193 20.49 -12.45 -17.55
C ASN A 193 20.56 -12.04 -16.08
N PHE A 194 19.81 -10.99 -15.76
CA PHE A 194 19.50 -10.60 -14.40
C PHE A 194 18.11 -11.12 -14.05
N MET A 195 17.87 -11.38 -12.77
CA MET A 195 16.55 -11.71 -12.25
C MET A 195 16.35 -10.94 -10.95
N LEU A 196 15.15 -10.47 -10.73
CA LEU A 196 14.70 -9.97 -9.45
C LEU A 196 13.74 -10.99 -8.85
N ALA A 197 13.98 -11.38 -7.60
CA ALA A 197 13.13 -12.34 -6.91
C ALA A 197 11.68 -11.85 -6.78
N THR A 198 11.51 -10.54 -6.62
CA THR A 198 10.19 -9.95 -6.41
C THR A 198 10.02 -8.68 -7.25
N HIS A 199 8.86 -8.56 -7.90
CA HIS A 199 8.40 -7.36 -8.56
C HIS A 199 7.12 -6.85 -7.88
N LYS A 200 7.12 -5.60 -7.43
CA LYS A 200 5.94 -4.97 -6.85
C LYS A 200 5.08 -4.34 -7.92
N ALA A 201 3.79 -4.71 -7.92
CA ALA A 201 2.77 -4.18 -8.79
C ALA A 201 1.91 -3.16 -8.05
N TYR A 202 1.88 -1.93 -8.52
CA TYR A 202 1.11 -0.82 -7.95
C TYR A 202 -0.17 -0.60 -8.75
N VAL A 203 -1.21 -0.12 -8.10
CA VAL A 203 -2.48 0.18 -8.78
C VAL A 203 -2.33 1.42 -9.66
N TYR A 204 -2.81 1.34 -10.89
CA TYR A 204 -3.07 2.49 -11.74
C TYR A 204 -4.58 2.78 -11.81
N ASP A 205 -5.38 1.75 -12.10
CA ASP A 205 -6.85 1.78 -12.04
C ASP A 205 -7.42 0.41 -11.65
N GLU A 206 -8.71 0.19 -11.85
CA GLU A 206 -9.39 -1.06 -11.46
C GLU A 206 -8.80 -2.32 -12.13
N LYS A 207 -8.41 -2.22 -13.40
CA LYS A 207 -7.91 -3.34 -14.23
C LYS A 207 -6.46 -3.16 -14.67
N THR A 208 -5.79 -2.12 -14.21
CA THR A 208 -4.43 -1.81 -14.62
C THR A 208 -3.51 -1.69 -13.42
N ILE A 209 -2.37 -2.34 -13.51
CA ILE A 209 -1.27 -2.23 -12.55
C ILE A 209 -0.05 -1.61 -13.22
N MET A 210 0.85 -1.08 -12.40
CA MET A 210 2.12 -0.50 -12.82
C MET A 210 3.28 -1.26 -12.19
N PHE A 211 4.22 -1.67 -13.00
CA PHE A 211 5.54 -2.16 -12.61
C PHE A 211 6.63 -1.17 -12.97
N TYR A 212 7.81 -1.33 -12.37
CA TYR A 212 9.02 -0.68 -12.88
C TYR A 212 9.75 -1.61 -13.83
N MET A 213 10.18 -1.07 -14.99
CA MET A 213 10.91 -1.84 -16.01
C MET A 213 12.31 -2.26 -15.54
N GLY A 214 12.74 -3.44 -15.95
CA GLY A 214 14.08 -3.94 -15.69
C GLY A 214 14.33 -4.18 -14.20
N VAL A 215 15.41 -3.60 -13.69
CA VAL A 215 15.85 -3.73 -12.29
C VAL A 215 15.48 -2.53 -11.42
N ARG A 216 14.63 -1.65 -11.92
CA ARG A 216 14.19 -0.46 -11.17
C ARG A 216 13.12 -0.81 -10.15
N ASP A 217 13.06 -0.02 -9.07
CA ASP A 217 12.02 -0.08 -8.04
C ASP A 217 11.68 1.33 -7.54
N VAL A 218 10.79 1.42 -6.57
CA VAL A 218 10.29 2.67 -5.97
C VAL A 218 11.37 3.51 -5.27
N ASN A 219 12.54 2.95 -4.99
CA ASN A 219 13.63 3.62 -4.27
C ASN A 219 14.64 4.31 -5.21
N TYR A 220 14.47 4.17 -6.51
CA TYR A 220 15.30 4.88 -7.49
C TYR A 220 14.76 6.28 -7.76
N MET A 221 15.66 7.27 -7.85
CA MET A 221 15.28 8.65 -8.12
C MET A 221 14.72 8.85 -9.53
N ASP A 222 15.17 8.03 -10.49
CA ASP A 222 14.76 8.04 -11.89
C ASP A 222 13.57 7.11 -12.20
N ARG A 223 12.96 6.49 -11.18
CA ARG A 223 11.89 5.49 -11.31
C ARG A 223 10.72 5.92 -12.20
N LYS A 224 10.39 7.22 -12.21
CA LYS A 224 9.28 7.76 -12.99
C LYS A 224 9.43 7.54 -14.50
N TYR A 225 10.65 7.35 -14.98
CA TYR A 225 10.92 7.06 -16.39
C TYR A 225 10.78 5.59 -16.77
N TYR A 226 10.56 4.72 -15.79
CA TYR A 226 10.56 3.26 -15.98
C TYR A 226 9.21 2.60 -15.69
N LYS A 227 8.13 3.35 -15.76
CA LYS A 227 6.80 2.81 -15.52
C LYS A 227 6.35 1.94 -16.70
N LEU A 228 5.93 0.72 -16.39
CA LEU A 228 5.27 -0.20 -17.31
C LEU A 228 3.85 -0.44 -16.80
N TYR A 229 2.86 -0.05 -17.57
CA TYR A 229 1.46 -0.32 -17.27
C TYR A 229 1.03 -1.63 -17.92
N VAL A 230 0.29 -2.42 -17.14
CA VAL A 230 -0.20 -3.74 -17.53
C VAL A 230 -1.71 -3.76 -17.28
N GLU A 231 -2.49 -3.71 -18.36
CA GLU A 231 -3.95 -3.78 -18.31
C GLU A 231 -4.42 -5.23 -18.51
N PHE A 232 -5.29 -5.66 -17.63
CA PHE A 232 -5.96 -6.97 -17.68
C PHE A 232 -7.21 -6.84 -18.52
N THR A 233 -7.16 -7.32 -19.76
CA THR A 233 -8.31 -7.27 -20.66
C THR A 233 -9.20 -8.51 -20.46
N ASP A 234 -10.47 -8.42 -20.90
CA ASP A 234 -11.34 -9.59 -20.92
C ASP A 234 -11.24 -10.37 -22.24
N GLU A 235 -10.37 -9.94 -23.16
CA GLU A 235 -10.21 -10.58 -24.47
C GLU A 235 -9.45 -11.91 -24.34
N PRO A 236 -9.97 -13.00 -24.89
CA PRO A 236 -9.24 -14.27 -24.96
C PRO A 236 -7.98 -14.11 -25.81
N LEU A 237 -6.90 -14.82 -25.43
CA LEU A 237 -5.64 -14.78 -26.15
C LEU A 237 -5.81 -15.28 -27.60
N ASN A 238 -6.51 -16.41 -27.74
CA ASN A 238 -6.85 -17.03 -29.01
C ASN A 238 -8.31 -17.46 -28.99
N GLU A 239 -8.91 -17.66 -30.16
CA GLU A 239 -10.26 -18.18 -30.29
C GLU A 239 -10.40 -19.54 -29.56
N GLY A 240 -11.35 -19.64 -28.62
CA GLY A 240 -11.53 -20.84 -27.80
C GLY A 240 -10.63 -20.96 -26.56
N SER A 241 -9.80 -19.97 -26.26
CA SER A 241 -9.01 -19.93 -25.02
C SER A 241 -9.81 -19.33 -23.88
N GLU A 242 -10.34 -20.15 -22.97
CA GLU A 242 -11.08 -19.68 -21.79
C GLU A 242 -10.15 -19.20 -20.65
N LEU A 243 -8.98 -19.81 -20.51
CA LEU A 243 -8.07 -19.56 -19.39
C LEU A 243 -7.09 -18.42 -19.65
N LYS A 244 -6.63 -18.27 -20.90
CA LYS A 244 -5.64 -17.24 -21.25
C LYS A 244 -6.33 -16.02 -21.80
N LYS A 245 -6.12 -14.87 -21.15
CA LYS A 245 -6.62 -13.57 -21.58
C LYS A 245 -5.47 -12.63 -21.89
N LYS A 246 -5.67 -11.74 -22.85
CA LYS A 246 -4.65 -10.79 -23.30
C LYS A 246 -4.31 -9.77 -22.24
N LEU A 247 -3.02 -9.42 -22.17
CA LEU A 247 -2.53 -8.23 -21.49
C LEU A 247 -2.24 -7.14 -22.52
N ARG A 248 -2.56 -5.89 -22.16
CA ARG A 248 -2.11 -4.72 -22.91
C ARG A 248 -1.02 -4.03 -22.11
N LEU A 249 0.14 -3.83 -22.75
CA LEU A 249 1.31 -3.21 -22.13
C LEU A 249 1.56 -1.85 -22.77
N TRP A 250 1.84 -0.82 -21.93
CA TRP A 250 2.28 0.48 -22.42
C TRP A 250 3.14 1.22 -21.38
N THR A 251 3.67 2.38 -21.74
CA THR A 251 4.45 3.27 -20.88
C THR A 251 4.11 4.73 -21.18
N ASP A 252 4.20 5.61 -20.19
CA ASP A 252 3.98 7.07 -20.36
C ASP A 252 5.03 7.71 -21.24
N ASN A 253 6.24 7.15 -21.27
CA ASN A 253 7.45 7.74 -21.82
C ASN A 253 7.78 7.16 -23.19
N GLY A 254 6.78 6.96 -24.03
CA GLY A 254 6.98 6.69 -25.45
C GLY A 254 7.29 8.00 -26.16
N GLY A 255 8.44 8.14 -26.83
CA GLY A 255 8.76 9.32 -27.61
C GLY A 255 10.22 9.73 -27.54
N GLU A 256 10.52 10.96 -27.98
CA GLU A 256 11.90 11.45 -28.13
C GLU A 256 12.70 11.47 -26.83
N ASP A 257 12.02 11.70 -25.70
CA ASP A 257 12.64 11.76 -24.36
C ASP A 257 12.41 10.50 -23.55
N GLY A 258 11.68 9.50 -24.09
CA GLY A 258 11.27 8.31 -23.39
C GLY A 258 12.14 7.09 -23.66
N ASN A 259 11.88 6.05 -22.88
CA ASN A 259 12.42 4.72 -23.14
C ASN A 259 11.80 4.22 -24.44
N ASN A 260 12.58 3.86 -25.43
CA ASN A 260 12.07 3.30 -26.68
C ASN A 260 11.51 1.89 -26.42
N PHE A 261 10.29 1.88 -25.87
CA PHE A 261 9.58 0.69 -25.43
C PHE A 261 8.96 -0.03 -26.61
N LYS A 262 9.15 -1.34 -26.68
CA LYS A 262 8.51 -2.22 -27.65
C LYS A 262 8.05 -3.50 -26.96
N ILE A 263 6.82 -3.91 -27.28
CA ILE A 263 6.34 -5.23 -26.90
C ILE A 263 7.03 -6.24 -27.82
N LEU A 264 7.62 -7.26 -27.22
CA LEU A 264 8.11 -8.43 -27.94
C LEU A 264 7.01 -9.47 -27.97
N LEU A 265 6.84 -10.12 -29.11
CA LEU A 265 6.16 -11.39 -29.15
C LEU A 265 7.08 -12.37 -28.42
N LEU A 266 6.62 -12.95 -27.34
CA LEU A 266 7.37 -13.94 -26.60
C LEU A 266 7.77 -15.06 -27.55
N GLY A 267 9.07 -15.24 -27.72
CA GLY A 267 9.60 -16.29 -28.55
C GLY A 267 9.97 -15.93 -29.97
N GLU A 268 10.19 -14.67 -30.27
CA GLU A 268 10.87 -14.30 -31.48
C GLU A 268 12.28 -14.91 -31.45
N GLY A 269 12.41 -16.12 -32.05
CA GLY A 269 13.62 -16.95 -32.04
C GLY A 269 13.65 -18.10 -31.02
N ASP A 270 12.65 -18.29 -30.19
CA ASP A 270 12.47 -19.43 -29.29
C ASP A 270 11.04 -19.98 -29.42
N ASP A 271 10.91 -21.26 -29.82
CA ASP A 271 9.61 -21.89 -30.07
C ASP A 271 8.64 -21.96 -28.87
N LYS A 272 9.12 -21.66 -27.65
CA LYS A 272 8.30 -21.68 -26.44
C LYS A 272 7.33 -20.51 -26.30
N PHE A 273 7.58 -19.40 -26.97
CA PHE A 273 6.92 -18.14 -26.67
C PHE A 273 6.34 -17.46 -27.92
N LYS A 274 5.53 -18.14 -28.67
CA LYS A 274 4.90 -17.60 -29.90
C LYS A 274 3.62 -16.78 -29.61
N GLU A 275 3.34 -16.46 -28.32
CA GLU A 275 2.09 -15.84 -27.94
C GLU A 275 2.31 -14.38 -27.52
N ALA A 276 1.32 -13.52 -27.80
CA ALA A 276 1.25 -12.15 -27.28
C ALA A 276 1.21 -12.18 -25.73
N PRO A 277 1.49 -11.06 -25.05
CA PRO A 277 1.36 -10.98 -23.58
C PRO A 277 -0.03 -11.41 -23.12
N TYR A 278 -0.07 -12.27 -22.10
CA TYR A 278 -1.31 -12.82 -21.57
C TYR A 278 -1.21 -13.07 -20.06
N TYR A 279 -2.37 -13.30 -19.45
CA TYR A 279 -2.46 -13.74 -18.07
C TYR A 279 -3.40 -14.92 -17.91
N THR A 280 -3.22 -15.62 -16.80
CA THR A 280 -4.16 -16.64 -16.32
C THR A 280 -4.50 -16.38 -14.87
N ILE A 281 -5.75 -16.66 -14.48
CA ILE A 281 -6.19 -16.68 -13.09
C ILE A 281 -6.76 -18.05 -12.81
N VAL A 282 -6.27 -18.67 -11.76
CA VAL A 282 -6.75 -19.97 -11.26
C VAL A 282 -7.19 -19.76 -9.81
N GLU A 283 -8.41 -20.15 -9.50
CA GLU A 283 -8.97 -20.08 -8.16
C GLU A 283 -9.09 -21.50 -7.58
N GLU A 284 -8.60 -21.68 -6.37
CA GLU A 284 -8.69 -22.93 -5.64
C GLU A 284 -9.24 -22.69 -4.23
N ASN A 285 -10.16 -23.52 -3.78
CA ASN A 285 -10.61 -23.46 -2.40
C ASN A 285 -9.60 -24.16 -1.49
N ASP A 286 -9.31 -23.56 -0.33
CA ASP A 286 -8.49 -24.20 0.69
C ASP A 286 -9.19 -25.52 1.16
N PRO A 287 -8.51 -26.65 1.15
CA PRO A 287 -9.11 -27.94 1.50
C PRO A 287 -9.46 -28.06 2.99
N VAL A 288 -8.90 -27.22 3.85
CA VAL A 288 -9.08 -27.24 5.31
C VAL A 288 -9.95 -26.09 5.79
N LYS A 289 -9.82 -24.92 5.16
CA LYS A 289 -10.51 -23.68 5.51
C LYS A 289 -11.49 -23.27 4.39
N PRO A 290 -12.74 -23.73 4.39
CA PRO A 290 -13.69 -23.51 3.28
C PRO A 290 -13.98 -22.05 2.96
N TYR A 291 -13.69 -21.15 3.90
CA TYR A 291 -13.84 -19.70 3.73
C TYR A 291 -12.64 -19.03 3.06
N LEU A 292 -11.56 -19.77 2.83
CA LEU A 292 -10.34 -19.25 2.19
C LEU A 292 -10.25 -19.74 0.75
N LYS A 293 -10.02 -18.80 -0.17
CA LYS A 293 -9.72 -19.07 -1.57
C LYS A 293 -8.31 -18.64 -1.89
N HIS A 294 -7.59 -19.48 -2.61
CA HIS A 294 -6.29 -19.16 -3.18
C HIS A 294 -6.48 -18.73 -4.63
N ILE A 295 -6.03 -17.53 -4.95
CA ILE A 295 -6.11 -16.97 -6.30
C ILE A 295 -4.68 -16.88 -6.82
N TYR A 296 -4.38 -17.66 -7.87
CA TYR A 296 -3.08 -17.68 -8.54
C TYR A 296 -3.17 -16.87 -9.81
N ILE A 297 -2.37 -15.81 -9.89
CA ILE A 297 -2.28 -14.95 -11.06
C ILE A 297 -0.91 -15.16 -11.69
N THR A 298 -0.89 -15.50 -12.98
CA THR A 298 0.34 -15.64 -13.75
C THR A 298 0.30 -14.72 -14.95
N LEU A 299 1.31 -13.86 -15.08
CA LEU A 299 1.51 -12.96 -16.20
C LEU A 299 2.62 -13.50 -17.08
N SER A 300 2.38 -13.64 -18.37
CA SER A 300 3.38 -14.04 -19.35
C SER A 300 3.61 -12.88 -20.30
N MET A 301 4.82 -12.33 -20.31
CA MET A 301 5.10 -11.11 -21.06
C MET A 301 6.51 -11.05 -21.58
N GLY A 302 6.69 -10.27 -22.65
CA GLY A 302 7.98 -9.89 -23.18
C GLY A 302 7.94 -8.45 -23.69
N TYR A 303 8.99 -7.71 -23.39
CA TYR A 303 9.17 -6.34 -23.88
C TYR A 303 10.65 -5.98 -23.98
N SER A 304 10.95 -4.93 -24.73
CA SER A 304 12.28 -4.31 -24.77
C SER A 304 12.16 -2.81 -24.48
N PHE A 305 13.20 -2.26 -23.95
CA PHE A 305 13.31 -0.81 -23.73
C PHE A 305 14.74 -0.32 -23.81
N GLU A 306 14.92 0.97 -24.06
CA GLU A 306 16.23 1.62 -24.09
C GLU A 306 16.36 2.53 -22.87
N ASP A 307 17.41 2.29 -22.07
CA ASP A 307 17.77 3.12 -20.92
C ASP A 307 18.78 4.18 -21.33
N TYR A 308 18.43 5.44 -21.14
CA TYR A 308 19.29 6.61 -21.47
C TYR A 308 19.80 7.34 -20.22
N THR A 309 19.40 6.92 -19.02
CA THR A 309 19.70 7.65 -17.78
C THR A 309 21.14 7.49 -17.33
N LEU A 310 21.78 6.34 -17.63
CA LEU A 310 23.13 6.04 -17.17
C LEU A 310 24.23 6.70 -18.02
N SER A 311 23.97 6.97 -19.28
CA SER A 311 24.96 7.61 -20.19
C SER A 311 24.25 8.36 -21.31
N PRO A 312 24.12 9.69 -21.22
CA PRO A 312 23.59 10.48 -22.32
C PRO A 312 24.38 10.22 -23.61
N GLY A 313 23.71 9.70 -24.64
CA GLY A 313 24.32 9.35 -25.92
C GLY A 313 24.65 7.87 -26.12
N ASN A 314 24.73 7.06 -25.08
CA ASN A 314 24.86 5.62 -25.14
C ASN A 314 23.66 4.95 -24.47
N ARG A 315 22.61 4.71 -25.25
CA ARG A 315 21.43 4.01 -24.74
C ARG A 315 21.73 2.54 -24.54
N MET A 316 21.47 2.04 -23.33
CA MET A 316 21.54 0.63 -23.04
C MET A 316 20.21 -0.01 -23.40
N LYS A 317 20.24 -1.06 -24.21
CA LYS A 317 19.03 -1.76 -24.61
C LYS A 317 18.83 -3.00 -23.75
N TYR A 318 17.63 -3.15 -23.26
CA TYR A 318 17.20 -4.27 -22.44
C TYR A 318 16.11 -5.07 -23.14
N ARG A 319 16.15 -6.38 -22.96
CA ARG A 319 15.07 -7.30 -23.29
C ARG A 319 14.63 -8.00 -22.02
N VAL A 320 13.33 -8.01 -21.77
CA VAL A 320 12.71 -8.66 -20.62
C VAL A 320 11.71 -9.68 -21.14
N GLU A 321 11.78 -10.91 -20.64
CA GLU A 321 10.89 -11.98 -21.07
C GLU A 321 10.71 -13.03 -19.98
N GLY A 322 9.51 -13.60 -19.88
CA GLY A 322 9.20 -14.67 -18.96
C GLY A 322 7.86 -14.50 -18.26
N THR A 323 7.79 -14.99 -17.05
CA THR A 323 6.54 -14.98 -16.26
C THR A 323 6.75 -14.35 -14.89
N LEU A 324 5.69 -13.68 -14.44
CA LEU A 324 5.51 -13.23 -13.06
C LEU A 324 4.33 -14.00 -12.46
N SER A 325 4.43 -14.44 -11.23
CA SER A 325 3.34 -15.13 -10.55
C SER A 325 3.07 -14.55 -9.16
N MET A 326 1.79 -14.51 -8.78
CA MET A 326 1.35 -14.06 -7.47
C MET A 326 0.28 -15.01 -6.95
N GLN A 327 0.35 -15.34 -5.67
CA GLN A 327 -0.74 -15.94 -4.93
C GLN A 327 -1.39 -14.89 -4.04
N ARG A 328 -2.71 -14.81 -4.09
CA ARG A 328 -3.52 -14.00 -3.20
C ARG A 328 -4.50 -14.90 -2.46
N ASP A 329 -4.60 -14.71 -1.15
CA ASP A 329 -5.56 -15.42 -0.32
C ASP A 329 -6.76 -14.51 -0.05
N LEU A 330 -7.94 -14.97 -0.45
CA LEU A 330 -9.20 -14.26 -0.26
C LEU A 330 -10.00 -14.93 0.84
N ASN A 331 -10.30 -14.19 1.91
CA ASN A 331 -11.20 -14.63 2.96
C ASN A 331 -12.64 -14.22 2.64
N THR A 332 -13.50 -15.20 2.31
CA THR A 332 -14.88 -14.96 1.91
C THR A 332 -15.81 -14.52 3.06
N LEU A 333 -15.32 -14.52 4.30
CA LEU A 333 -16.08 -14.08 5.48
C LEU A 333 -15.94 -12.59 5.79
N ILE A 334 -15.01 -11.91 5.15
CA ILE A 334 -14.81 -10.46 5.32
C ILE A 334 -15.09 -9.72 4.02
N PRO A 335 -15.55 -8.47 4.10
CA PRO A 335 -15.77 -7.64 2.90
C PRO A 335 -14.50 -7.51 2.06
N ASP A 336 -14.67 -7.36 0.76
CA ASP A 336 -13.54 -7.19 -0.16
C ASP A 336 -12.70 -5.95 0.15
N GLU A 337 -13.33 -4.90 0.65
CA GLU A 337 -12.69 -3.65 1.05
C GLU A 337 -11.75 -3.83 2.27
N ASP A 338 -12.01 -4.82 3.10
CA ASP A 338 -11.22 -5.15 4.30
C ASP A 338 -10.15 -6.22 4.03
N GLN A 339 -10.05 -6.72 2.79
CA GLN A 339 -9.02 -7.67 2.37
C GLN A 339 -7.67 -6.95 2.27
N GLN A 340 -6.90 -6.99 3.34
CA GLN A 340 -5.54 -6.45 3.30
C GLN A 340 -4.65 -7.32 2.41
N ILE A 341 -3.95 -6.69 1.48
CA ILE A 341 -2.88 -7.37 0.73
C ILE A 341 -1.59 -7.08 1.49
N GLU A 342 -1.05 -8.10 2.13
CA GLU A 342 0.30 -8.00 2.69
C GLU A 342 1.30 -8.00 1.53
N TRP A 343 2.03 -6.91 1.42
CA TRP A 343 3.16 -6.78 0.51
C TRP A 343 4.39 -7.37 1.20
N ASN A 344 4.57 -8.67 1.05
CA ASN A 344 5.76 -9.37 1.58
C ASN A 344 6.96 -9.17 0.65
#